data_63841e579de9abc121aa2d729ef4f493
#
_entry.id   63841e579de9abc121aa2d729ef4f493
#
_cell.length_a   1.000
_cell.length_b   1.000
_cell.length_c   1.000
_cell.angle_alpha   90.00
_cell.angle_beta   90.00
_cell.angle_gamma   90.00
#
_symmetry.space_group_name_H-M   'P 1'
#
loop_
_entity.id
_entity.type
_entity.pdbx_description
1 polymer ?
#
loop_
_entity_poly.entity_id
_entity_poly.type
_entity_poly.pdbx_seq_one_letter_code
_entity_poly.pdbx_strand_id
1 'polypeptide(L)'
;LLENWEFKTQNNDKIPAYFIKPKDKKKYPTIIYCHAHGGNYSLGRDELIHGRKSLISEYASLLCSIGYAVMCLEMPCFGDRQTPSESSLAKSLNWYGKTLYGKMMSELISGIDFLTKRKDVNKSKIISLGFSMGATHSYWLAALDRRISKCIHICSFADLASLIKNGNHDLHSHYMTVPNLLSEFSTAKIAGLIAPRPQLVCVGLKDRLTDKKSFMISKRELMEIYSSLGCKKNIKFIIENNSGHKETLKMRKSIISFLNRKN
;
A
#
# COMPACT_ATOMS: atom_id res chain seq x y z
N LEU A 1 2.17 -14.72 -17.39
CA LEU A 1 1.86 -15.92 -16.62
C LEU A 1 1.22 -15.53 -15.29
N LEU A 2 0.03 -16.06 -15.02
CA LEU A 2 -0.67 -15.93 -13.73
C LEU A 2 -0.44 -17.22 -12.92
N GLU A 3 -0.03 -17.06 -11.68
CA GLU A 3 0.09 -18.13 -10.70
C GLU A 3 -0.86 -17.82 -9.53
N ASN A 4 -1.67 -18.81 -9.12
CA ASN A 4 -2.47 -18.75 -7.90
C ASN A 4 -1.69 -19.43 -6.77
N TRP A 5 -1.54 -18.72 -5.66
CA TRP A 5 -0.84 -19.21 -4.48
C TRP A 5 -1.74 -19.16 -3.26
N GLU A 6 -1.51 -20.05 -2.32
CA GLU A 6 -2.10 -20.04 -1.00
C GLU A 6 -0.96 -20.17 0.02
N PHE A 7 -0.78 -19.17 0.85
CA PHE A 7 0.17 -19.23 1.96
C PHE A 7 -0.54 -19.72 3.21
N LYS A 8 0.22 -20.36 4.09
CA LYS A 8 -0.22 -20.62 5.47
C LYS A 8 0.60 -19.75 6.41
N THR A 9 -0.09 -19.02 7.28
CA THR A 9 0.54 -18.33 8.40
C THR A 9 0.95 -19.34 9.47
N GLN A 10 1.76 -18.89 10.45
CA GLN A 10 2.07 -19.70 11.64
C GLN A 10 0.81 -20.16 12.39
N ASN A 11 -0.29 -19.43 12.29
CA ASN A 11 -1.59 -19.76 12.90
C ASN A 11 -2.50 -20.58 11.95
N ASN A 12 -1.94 -21.17 10.89
CA ASN A 12 -2.68 -21.95 9.89
C ASN A 12 -3.72 -21.16 9.04
N ASP A 13 -3.75 -19.83 9.13
CA ASP A 13 -4.60 -19.02 8.26
C ASP A 13 -4.14 -19.18 6.81
N LYS A 14 -5.09 -19.37 5.92
CA LYS A 14 -4.85 -19.41 4.47
C LYS A 14 -4.89 -18.00 3.90
N ILE A 15 -3.86 -17.63 3.16
CA ILE A 15 -3.75 -16.34 2.47
C ILE A 15 -3.68 -16.60 0.97
N PRO A 16 -4.79 -16.45 0.26
CA PRO A 16 -4.77 -16.53 -1.20
C PRO A 16 -3.99 -15.35 -1.79
N ALA A 17 -3.26 -15.59 -2.88
CA ALA A 17 -2.52 -14.55 -3.57
C ALA A 17 -2.40 -14.83 -5.06
N TYR A 18 -2.31 -13.75 -5.85
CA TYR A 18 -1.87 -13.80 -7.23
C TYR A 18 -0.39 -13.46 -7.33
N PHE A 19 0.32 -14.20 -8.17
CA PHE A 19 1.64 -13.81 -8.64
C PHE A 19 1.64 -13.83 -10.17
N ILE A 20 1.86 -12.66 -10.77
CA ILE A 20 1.83 -12.46 -12.22
C ILE A 20 3.22 -12.03 -12.67
N LYS A 21 3.72 -12.61 -13.75
CA LYS A 21 5.04 -12.26 -14.30
C LYS A 21 5.06 -12.32 -15.83
N PRO A 22 5.95 -11.57 -16.48
CA PRO A 22 6.27 -11.75 -17.90
C PRO A 22 6.84 -13.17 -18.16
N LYS A 23 6.86 -13.63 -19.41
CA LYS A 23 7.27 -15.01 -19.73
C LYS A 23 8.79 -15.18 -19.91
N ASP A 24 9.52 -14.14 -20.18
CA ASP A 24 10.82 -14.15 -20.88
C ASP A 24 12.04 -13.80 -20.01
N LYS A 25 11.90 -13.50 -18.72
CA LYS A 25 13.00 -13.13 -17.85
C LYS A 25 13.33 -14.19 -16.81
N LYS A 26 14.60 -14.30 -16.45
CA LYS A 26 15.05 -15.20 -15.38
C LYS A 26 14.82 -14.62 -13.98
N LYS A 27 14.93 -13.27 -13.82
CA LYS A 27 14.70 -12.56 -12.56
C LYS A 27 13.98 -11.24 -12.81
N TYR A 28 12.90 -11.00 -12.05
CA TYR A 28 12.06 -9.81 -12.19
C TYR A 28 12.22 -8.86 -11.01
N PRO A 29 12.36 -7.54 -11.23
CA PRO A 29 11.94 -6.59 -10.22
C PRO A 29 10.47 -6.88 -9.92
N THR A 30 10.08 -6.89 -8.64
CA THR A 30 8.77 -7.38 -8.24
C THR A 30 8.02 -6.34 -7.43
N ILE A 31 6.76 -6.15 -7.75
CA ILE A 31 5.87 -5.26 -7.01
C ILE A 31 4.97 -6.10 -6.11
N ILE A 32 4.94 -5.78 -4.81
CA ILE A 32 3.84 -6.19 -3.95
C ILE A 32 2.76 -5.11 -4.08
N TYR A 33 1.66 -5.49 -4.74
CA TYR A 33 0.50 -4.64 -4.94
C TYR A 33 -0.46 -4.84 -3.78
N CYS A 34 -0.80 -3.77 -3.10
CA CYS A 34 -1.77 -3.78 -2.02
C CYS A 34 -3.10 -3.23 -2.55
N HIS A 35 -4.15 -4.08 -2.55
CA HIS A 35 -5.47 -3.69 -3.04
C HIS A 35 -6.19 -2.71 -2.11
N ALA A 36 -7.14 -1.97 -2.66
CA ALA A 36 -7.91 -1.00 -1.91
C ALA A 36 -9.12 -1.64 -1.20
N HIS A 37 -9.68 -0.89 -0.23
CA HIS A 37 -10.92 -1.23 0.46
C HIS A 37 -12.15 -0.87 -0.40
N GLY A 38 -12.44 0.42 -0.50
CA GLY A 38 -13.52 1.01 -1.30
C GLY A 38 -14.94 0.48 -1.00
N GLY A 39 -15.15 -0.13 0.17
CA GLY A 39 -16.43 -0.75 0.54
C GLY A 39 -16.79 -2.00 -0.27
N ASN A 40 -15.92 -2.43 -1.18
CA ASN A 40 -16.16 -3.60 -2.02
C ASN A 40 -15.35 -4.80 -1.51
N TYR A 41 -15.95 -5.52 -0.56
CA TYR A 41 -15.32 -6.67 0.07
C TYR A 41 -15.17 -7.89 -0.86
N SER A 42 -15.96 -7.98 -1.94
CA SER A 42 -15.87 -9.08 -2.89
C SER A 42 -14.73 -8.93 -3.90
N LEU A 43 -14.21 -7.72 -4.10
CA LEU A 43 -13.17 -7.49 -5.11
C LEU A 43 -11.78 -7.95 -4.66
N GLY A 44 -11.36 -7.56 -3.45
CA GLY A 44 -10.07 -7.98 -2.87
C GLY A 44 -8.90 -7.91 -3.85
N ARG A 45 -8.11 -8.99 -3.91
CA ARG A 45 -6.94 -9.13 -4.79
C ARG A 45 -7.29 -9.10 -6.30
N ASP A 46 -8.54 -9.36 -6.65
CA ASP A 46 -9.03 -9.31 -8.03
C ASP A 46 -8.91 -7.91 -8.64
N GLU A 47 -8.79 -6.87 -7.78
CA GLU A 47 -8.45 -5.52 -8.22
C GLU A 47 -7.19 -5.48 -9.08
N LEU A 48 -6.20 -6.32 -8.80
CA LEU A 48 -4.97 -6.37 -9.59
C LEU A 48 -5.25 -6.73 -11.06
N ILE A 49 -6.23 -7.61 -11.32
CA ILE A 49 -6.54 -8.14 -12.65
C ILE A 49 -7.69 -7.37 -13.32
N HIS A 50 -8.69 -6.97 -12.55
CA HIS A 50 -9.90 -6.34 -13.09
C HIS A 50 -9.92 -4.82 -12.91
N GLY A 51 -9.02 -4.27 -12.07
CA GLY A 51 -9.02 -2.85 -11.71
C GLY A 51 -10.23 -2.47 -10.86
N ARG A 52 -10.50 -1.18 -10.78
CA ARG A 52 -11.70 -0.59 -10.16
C ARG A 52 -12.01 0.75 -10.77
N LYS A 53 -13.22 1.26 -10.55
CA LYS A 53 -13.68 2.55 -11.11
C LYS A 53 -12.78 3.75 -10.76
N SER A 54 -12.07 3.70 -9.64
CA SER A 54 -11.17 4.76 -9.19
C SER A 54 -9.74 4.66 -9.75
N LEU A 55 -9.42 3.63 -10.51
CA LEU A 55 -8.16 3.44 -11.22
C LEU A 55 -8.33 3.69 -12.71
N ILE A 56 -7.26 4.06 -13.40
CA ILE A 56 -7.27 4.25 -14.87
C ILE A 56 -7.52 2.91 -15.59
N SER A 57 -6.85 1.87 -15.14
CA SER A 57 -7.02 0.48 -15.57
C SER A 57 -6.44 -0.44 -14.49
N GLU A 58 -6.53 -1.73 -14.68
CA GLU A 58 -5.85 -2.72 -13.84
C GLU A 58 -4.32 -2.56 -13.92
N TYR A 59 -3.64 -3.06 -12.88
CA TYR A 59 -2.19 -2.94 -12.80
C TYR A 59 -1.43 -4.17 -13.32
N ALA A 60 -2.08 -5.32 -13.44
CA ALA A 60 -1.43 -6.58 -13.82
C ALA A 60 -0.73 -6.50 -15.18
N SER A 61 -1.47 -6.19 -16.24
CA SER A 61 -0.92 -6.12 -17.61
C SER A 61 0.06 -4.96 -17.76
N LEU A 62 -0.27 -3.80 -17.18
CA LEU A 62 0.61 -2.63 -17.21
C LEU A 62 1.99 -2.93 -16.61
N LEU A 63 2.04 -3.51 -15.41
CA LEU A 63 3.31 -3.75 -14.72
C LEU A 63 4.10 -4.86 -15.42
N CYS A 64 3.42 -5.91 -15.91
CA CYS A 64 4.06 -6.94 -16.71
C CYS A 64 4.63 -6.40 -18.02
N SER A 65 3.93 -5.49 -18.72
CA SER A 65 4.40 -4.92 -19.98
C SER A 65 5.68 -4.08 -19.84
N ILE A 66 5.90 -3.48 -18.66
CA ILE A 66 7.12 -2.75 -18.34
C ILE A 66 8.17 -3.61 -17.60
N GLY A 67 7.96 -4.94 -17.56
CA GLY A 67 8.94 -5.93 -17.13
C GLY A 67 9.00 -6.20 -15.63
N TYR A 68 7.94 -5.92 -14.87
CA TYR A 68 7.81 -6.26 -13.45
C TYR A 68 7.00 -7.54 -13.27
N ALA A 69 7.37 -8.34 -12.29
CA ALA A 69 6.44 -9.29 -11.68
C ALA A 69 5.62 -8.57 -10.62
N VAL A 70 4.41 -9.07 -10.35
CA VAL A 70 3.47 -8.46 -9.40
C VAL A 70 2.88 -9.54 -8.52
N MET A 71 2.83 -9.28 -7.21
CA MET A 71 2.14 -10.10 -6.23
C MET A 71 1.04 -9.28 -5.57
N CYS A 72 -0.15 -9.86 -5.40
CA CYS A 72 -1.24 -9.30 -4.62
C CYS A 72 -1.81 -10.36 -3.69
N LEU A 73 -1.77 -10.09 -2.38
CA LEU A 73 -2.37 -10.95 -1.37
C LEU A 73 -3.82 -10.54 -1.15
N GLU A 74 -4.66 -11.55 -0.85
CA GLU A 74 -6.01 -11.31 -0.35
C GLU A 74 -5.96 -10.89 1.11
N MET A 75 -6.36 -9.67 1.40
CA MET A 75 -6.42 -9.19 2.78
C MET A 75 -7.58 -9.85 3.55
N PRO A 76 -7.47 -9.99 4.89
CA PRO A 76 -8.58 -10.44 5.71
C PRO A 76 -9.86 -9.66 5.43
N CYS A 77 -10.98 -10.34 5.41
CA CYS A 77 -12.33 -9.82 5.14
C CYS A 77 -12.62 -9.48 3.68
N PHE A 78 -11.71 -9.78 2.73
CA PHE A 78 -11.92 -9.53 1.29
C PHE A 78 -11.89 -10.82 0.47
N GLY A 79 -12.47 -10.76 -0.74
CA GLY A 79 -12.45 -11.83 -1.74
C GLY A 79 -12.87 -13.18 -1.15
N ASP A 80 -11.99 -14.17 -1.22
CA ASP A 80 -12.21 -15.51 -0.67
C ASP A 80 -12.21 -15.54 0.87
N ARG A 81 -11.95 -14.42 1.56
CA ARG A 81 -11.81 -14.31 3.01
C ARG A 81 -12.84 -13.38 3.66
N GLN A 82 -14.02 -13.19 3.07
CA GLN A 82 -15.05 -12.25 3.54
C GLN A 82 -15.65 -12.61 4.91
N THR A 83 -15.44 -13.81 5.40
CA THR A 83 -15.92 -14.26 6.71
C THR A 83 -14.72 -14.51 7.63
N PRO A 84 -14.73 -13.95 8.87
CA PRO A 84 -15.73 -13.04 9.44
C PRO A 84 -15.71 -11.63 8.79
N SER A 85 -16.77 -10.83 9.05
CA SER A 85 -16.81 -9.43 8.61
C SER A 85 -15.69 -8.61 9.25
N GLU A 86 -15.32 -7.50 8.61
CA GLU A 86 -14.24 -6.63 9.10
C GLU A 86 -14.48 -6.15 10.53
N SER A 87 -15.70 -5.67 10.83
CA SER A 87 -16.06 -5.22 12.19
C SER A 87 -15.96 -6.35 13.23
N SER A 88 -16.41 -7.56 12.86
CA SER A 88 -16.32 -8.73 13.75
C SER A 88 -14.88 -9.12 14.01
N LEU A 89 -14.05 -9.20 12.95
CA LEU A 89 -12.64 -9.57 13.09
C LEU A 89 -11.84 -8.51 13.86
N ALA A 90 -12.06 -7.23 13.58
CA ALA A 90 -11.38 -6.14 14.29
C ALA A 90 -11.69 -6.17 15.79
N LYS A 91 -12.97 -6.29 16.16
CA LYS A 91 -13.40 -6.41 17.57
C LYS A 91 -12.81 -7.66 18.24
N SER A 92 -12.88 -8.80 17.56
CA SER A 92 -12.33 -10.06 18.09
C SER A 92 -10.82 -9.94 18.37
N LEU A 93 -10.05 -9.38 17.45
CA LEU A 93 -8.61 -9.20 17.63
C LEU A 93 -8.28 -8.27 18.80
N ASN A 94 -9.09 -7.21 19.01
CA ASN A 94 -8.86 -6.27 20.10
C ASN A 94 -9.00 -6.95 21.48
N TRP A 95 -9.89 -7.92 21.65
CA TRP A 95 -10.00 -8.71 22.90
C TRP A 95 -8.73 -9.46 23.26
N TYR A 96 -7.90 -9.79 22.26
CA TYR A 96 -6.62 -10.47 22.45
C TYR A 96 -5.42 -9.50 22.36
N GLY A 97 -5.64 -8.20 22.49
CA GLY A 97 -4.56 -7.19 22.40
C GLY A 97 -3.93 -7.09 21.01
N LYS A 98 -4.63 -7.54 19.97
CA LYS A 98 -4.19 -7.49 18.55
C LYS A 98 -5.04 -6.51 17.76
N THR A 99 -4.56 -6.12 16.59
CA THR A 99 -5.33 -5.25 15.66
C THR A 99 -5.50 -5.92 14.31
N LEU A 100 -6.58 -5.56 13.61
CA LEU A 100 -6.77 -6.01 12.23
C LEU A 100 -5.64 -5.50 11.34
N TYR A 101 -5.19 -4.26 11.58
CA TYR A 101 -4.06 -3.68 10.85
C TYR A 101 -2.76 -4.47 11.06
N GLY A 102 -2.45 -4.84 12.30
CA GLY A 102 -1.29 -5.68 12.63
C GLY A 102 -1.35 -7.05 11.95
N LYS A 103 -2.55 -7.67 11.89
CA LYS A 103 -2.75 -8.91 11.15
C LYS A 103 -2.46 -8.71 9.65
N MET A 104 -3.03 -7.68 9.02
CA MET A 104 -2.79 -7.37 7.60
C MET A 104 -1.30 -7.13 7.31
N MET A 105 -0.61 -6.39 8.17
CA MET A 105 0.83 -6.14 8.02
C MET A 105 1.66 -7.41 8.15
N SER A 106 1.38 -8.27 9.13
CA SER A 106 2.10 -9.54 9.29
C SER A 106 1.92 -10.47 8.08
N GLU A 107 0.73 -10.48 7.48
CA GLU A 107 0.46 -11.25 6.27
C GLU A 107 1.21 -10.69 5.04
N LEU A 108 1.25 -9.37 4.88
CA LEU A 108 2.06 -8.73 3.82
C LEU A 108 3.57 -9.01 3.99
N ILE A 109 4.09 -8.99 5.21
CA ILE A 109 5.49 -9.36 5.49
C ILE A 109 5.74 -10.83 5.12
N SER A 110 4.79 -11.75 5.42
CA SER A 110 4.88 -13.14 4.98
C SER A 110 4.92 -13.27 3.45
N GLY A 111 4.21 -12.39 2.73
CA GLY A 111 4.33 -12.28 1.27
C GLY A 111 5.73 -11.86 0.81
N ILE A 112 6.38 -10.93 1.52
CA ILE A 112 7.79 -10.57 1.23
C ILE A 112 8.72 -11.76 1.52
N ASP A 113 8.49 -12.51 2.58
CA ASP A 113 9.27 -13.72 2.90
C ASP A 113 9.17 -14.76 1.77
N PHE A 114 7.98 -14.95 1.22
CA PHE A 114 7.79 -15.79 0.05
C PHE A 114 8.53 -15.26 -1.18
N LEU A 115 8.38 -13.99 -1.52
CA LEU A 115 9.06 -13.37 -2.66
C LEU A 115 10.58 -13.52 -2.57
N THR A 116 11.15 -13.39 -1.38
CA THR A 116 12.61 -13.51 -1.20
C THR A 116 13.13 -14.94 -1.32
N LYS A 117 12.27 -15.96 -1.24
CA LYS A 117 12.62 -17.37 -1.46
C LYS A 117 12.55 -17.77 -2.93
N ARG A 118 11.86 -17.00 -3.78
CA ARG A 118 11.71 -17.31 -5.19
C ARG A 118 13.00 -17.07 -5.98
N LYS A 119 13.29 -17.98 -6.92
CA LYS A 119 14.47 -17.87 -7.81
C LYS A 119 14.29 -16.83 -8.93
N ASP A 120 13.03 -16.59 -9.30
CA ASP A 120 12.65 -15.67 -10.39
C ASP A 120 12.36 -14.23 -9.90
N VAL A 121 12.58 -13.93 -8.61
CA VAL A 121 12.46 -12.60 -8.03
C VAL A 121 13.83 -11.96 -7.81
N ASN A 122 13.97 -10.69 -8.25
CA ASN A 122 15.12 -9.87 -7.89
C ASN A 122 14.90 -9.30 -6.48
N LYS A 123 15.51 -9.93 -5.49
CA LYS A 123 15.34 -9.61 -4.05
C LYS A 123 15.73 -8.19 -3.67
N SER A 124 16.65 -7.54 -4.44
CA SER A 124 17.07 -6.16 -4.20
C SER A 124 16.11 -5.12 -4.83
N LYS A 125 15.11 -5.58 -5.58
CA LYS A 125 14.16 -4.73 -6.29
C LYS A 125 12.71 -5.15 -6.01
N ILE A 126 12.37 -5.29 -4.73
CA ILE A 126 10.98 -5.46 -4.27
C ILE A 126 10.43 -4.07 -3.97
N ILE A 127 9.26 -3.75 -4.50
CA ILE A 127 8.63 -2.42 -4.44
C ILE A 127 7.22 -2.59 -3.90
N SER A 128 6.78 -1.72 -3.00
CA SER A 128 5.38 -1.66 -2.58
C SER A 128 4.62 -0.62 -3.40
N LEU A 129 3.40 -0.97 -3.82
CA LEU A 129 2.49 -0.09 -4.54
C LEU A 129 1.05 -0.36 -4.09
N GLY A 130 0.27 0.68 -3.85
CA GLY A 130 -1.14 0.52 -3.53
C GLY A 130 -1.96 1.79 -3.67
N PHE A 131 -3.28 1.60 -3.73
CA PHE A 131 -4.29 2.65 -3.80
C PHE A 131 -5.18 2.61 -2.56
N SER A 132 -5.55 3.77 -1.99
CA SER A 132 -6.47 3.88 -0.84
C SER A 132 -5.97 3.07 0.38
N MET A 133 -6.72 2.11 0.91
CA MET A 133 -6.25 1.17 1.93
C MET A 133 -4.90 0.55 1.53
N GLY A 134 -4.79 0.11 0.29
CA GLY A 134 -3.53 -0.44 -0.22
C GLY A 134 -2.38 0.55 -0.22
N ALA A 135 -2.64 1.85 -0.36
CA ALA A 135 -1.62 2.89 -0.23
C ALA A 135 -1.14 3.00 1.22
N THR A 136 -2.06 2.91 2.20
CA THR A 136 -1.71 2.85 3.62
C THR A 136 -0.85 1.62 3.90
N HIS A 137 -1.27 0.45 3.42
CA HIS A 137 -0.48 -0.78 3.53
C HIS A 137 0.91 -0.64 2.89
N SER A 138 0.99 0.03 1.74
CA SER A 138 2.24 0.20 0.99
C SER A 138 3.32 0.95 1.78
N TYR A 139 2.99 2.12 2.36
CA TYR A 139 4.01 2.86 3.10
C TYR A 139 4.30 2.25 4.49
N TRP A 140 3.30 1.64 5.14
CA TRP A 140 3.55 0.92 6.38
C TRP A 140 4.44 -0.31 6.14
N LEU A 141 4.15 -1.11 5.12
CA LEU A 141 4.99 -2.25 4.77
C LEU A 141 6.43 -1.83 4.48
N ALA A 142 6.61 -0.75 3.71
CA ALA A 142 7.94 -0.21 3.43
C ALA A 142 8.63 0.36 4.68
N ALA A 143 7.88 0.92 5.64
CA ALA A 143 8.42 1.38 6.91
C ALA A 143 8.90 0.21 7.80
N LEU A 144 8.13 -0.86 7.84
CA LEU A 144 8.38 -2.03 8.69
C LEU A 144 9.39 -3.02 8.07
N ASP A 145 9.50 -3.07 6.74
CA ASP A 145 10.36 -4.04 6.04
C ASP A 145 11.38 -3.36 5.12
N ARG A 146 12.65 -3.43 5.51
CA ARG A 146 13.76 -2.82 4.75
C ARG A 146 14.05 -3.49 3.41
N ARG A 147 13.48 -4.66 3.12
CA ARG A 147 13.59 -5.35 1.83
C ARG A 147 12.80 -4.65 0.72
N ILE A 148 11.85 -3.78 1.08
CA ILE A 148 11.17 -2.90 0.13
C ILE A 148 12.13 -1.80 -0.30
N SER A 149 12.49 -1.78 -1.56
CA SER A 149 13.48 -0.85 -2.14
C SER A 149 12.90 0.52 -2.55
N LYS A 150 11.62 0.57 -2.91
CA LYS A 150 10.86 1.78 -3.27
C LYS A 150 9.42 1.66 -2.78
N CYS A 151 8.78 2.79 -2.49
CA CYS A 151 7.37 2.82 -2.08
C CYS A 151 6.56 3.77 -2.95
N ILE A 152 5.38 3.33 -3.37
CA ILE A 152 4.41 4.13 -4.13
C ILE A 152 3.06 4.03 -3.45
N HIS A 153 2.48 5.17 -3.08
CA HIS A 153 1.15 5.19 -2.47
C HIS A 153 0.26 6.28 -3.07
N ILE A 154 -0.99 5.89 -3.35
CA ILE A 154 -1.95 6.67 -4.11
C ILE A 154 -3.19 6.90 -3.27
N CYS A 155 -3.55 8.18 -3.03
CA CYS A 155 -4.78 8.61 -2.36
C CYS A 155 -5.00 8.06 -0.94
N SER A 156 -3.98 8.18 -0.05
CA SER A 156 -4.13 7.76 1.36
C SER A 156 -3.12 8.39 2.32
N PHE A 157 -2.53 9.52 1.96
CA PHE A 157 -1.51 10.14 2.81
C PHE A 157 -2.02 11.42 3.46
N ALA A 158 -2.49 11.32 4.71
CA ALA A 158 -3.01 12.44 5.49
C ALA A 158 -2.65 12.26 6.97
N ASP A 159 -2.51 13.35 7.71
CA ASP A 159 -2.30 13.35 9.16
C ASP A 159 -3.54 12.81 9.87
N LEU A 160 -3.38 11.67 10.53
CA LEU A 160 -4.48 10.95 11.17
C LEU A 160 -5.07 11.73 12.36
N ALA A 161 -4.24 12.44 13.14
CA ALA A 161 -4.72 13.28 14.23
C ALA A 161 -5.59 14.44 13.71
N SER A 162 -5.21 15.02 12.58
CA SER A 162 -6.00 16.05 11.91
C SER A 162 -7.31 15.49 11.35
N LEU A 163 -7.31 14.29 10.77
CA LEU A 163 -8.53 13.61 10.30
C LEU A 163 -9.50 13.33 11.45
N ILE A 164 -9.02 12.89 12.61
CA ILE A 164 -9.84 12.71 13.81
C ILE A 164 -10.45 14.03 14.25
N LYS A 165 -9.63 15.08 14.34
CA LYS A 165 -10.08 16.41 14.80
C LYS A 165 -11.17 17.03 13.91
N ASN A 166 -11.16 16.75 12.61
CA ASN A 166 -12.14 17.30 11.65
C ASN A 166 -13.29 16.32 11.31
N GLY A 167 -13.34 15.12 11.93
CA GLY A 167 -14.39 14.11 11.74
C GLY A 167 -14.25 13.27 10.47
N ASN A 168 -13.29 13.55 9.60
CA ASN A 168 -13.10 12.78 8.36
C ASN A 168 -12.54 11.36 8.61
N HIS A 169 -12.01 11.10 9.78
CA HIS A 169 -11.58 9.77 10.20
C HIS A 169 -12.72 8.74 10.13
N ASP A 170 -13.98 9.13 10.38
CA ASP A 170 -15.14 8.24 10.27
C ASP A 170 -15.43 7.74 8.86
N LEU A 171 -14.83 8.37 7.85
CA LEU A 171 -14.89 7.90 6.46
C LEU A 171 -14.00 6.69 6.19
N HIS A 172 -13.12 6.35 7.15
CA HIS A 172 -12.22 5.21 7.08
C HIS A 172 -12.79 4.02 7.86
N SER A 173 -12.42 2.82 7.45
CA SER A 173 -12.89 1.60 8.07
C SER A 173 -12.03 1.16 9.27
N HIS A 174 -12.46 0.14 9.98
CA HIS A 174 -11.83 -0.38 11.21
C HIS A 174 -10.37 -0.83 11.03
N TYR A 175 -9.96 -1.17 9.80
CA TYR A 175 -8.61 -1.69 9.55
C TYR A 175 -7.50 -0.72 10.01
N MET A 176 -7.72 0.59 9.96
CA MET A 176 -6.69 1.60 10.31
C MET A 176 -6.49 1.80 11.82
N THR A 177 -7.23 1.12 12.67
CA THR A 177 -7.18 1.36 14.11
C THR A 177 -6.00 0.62 14.75
N VAL A 178 -5.03 1.41 15.26
CA VAL A 178 -3.90 0.92 16.05
C VAL A 178 -3.89 1.69 17.39
N PRO A 179 -4.21 1.02 18.51
CA PRO A 179 -4.27 1.67 19.82
C PRO A 179 -2.97 2.36 20.18
N ASN A 180 -3.07 3.53 20.79
CA ASN A 180 -1.97 4.36 21.27
C ASN A 180 -0.94 4.83 20.22
N LEU A 181 -1.18 4.58 18.91
CA LEU A 181 -0.22 4.94 17.86
C LEU A 181 0.11 6.43 17.86
N LEU A 182 -0.93 7.27 17.98
CA LEU A 182 -0.80 8.73 17.82
C LEU A 182 -0.17 9.44 19.02
N SER A 183 0.05 8.75 20.15
CA SER A 183 0.86 9.31 21.26
C SER A 183 2.33 9.42 20.88
N GLU A 184 2.82 8.57 19.95
CA GLU A 184 4.24 8.46 19.61
C GLU A 184 4.52 8.84 18.14
N PHE A 185 3.61 8.50 17.24
CA PHE A 185 3.85 8.57 15.80
C PHE A 185 2.76 9.32 15.05
N SER A 186 3.16 10.34 14.28
CA SER A 186 2.34 10.88 13.20
C SER A 186 2.37 9.98 11.97
N THR A 187 1.43 10.17 11.05
CA THR A 187 1.46 9.49 9.73
C THR A 187 2.79 9.74 9.00
N ALA A 188 3.30 10.95 9.08
CA ALA A 188 4.55 11.31 8.41
C ALA A 188 5.79 10.68 9.06
N LYS A 189 5.83 10.53 10.38
CA LYS A 189 6.91 9.81 11.07
C LYS A 189 6.98 8.35 10.61
N ILE A 190 5.83 7.68 10.48
CA ILE A 190 5.78 6.29 9.98
C ILE A 190 6.32 6.22 8.56
N ALA A 191 5.79 7.06 7.64
CA ALA A 191 6.27 7.10 6.27
C ALA A 191 7.74 7.57 6.17
N GLY A 192 8.20 8.35 7.12
CA GLY A 192 9.58 8.79 7.26
C GLY A 192 10.58 7.68 7.52
N LEU A 193 10.17 6.55 8.14
CA LEU A 193 11.01 5.36 8.33
C LEU A 193 11.44 4.71 7.00
N ILE A 194 10.82 5.09 5.89
CA ILE A 194 11.22 4.65 4.56
C ILE A 194 12.53 5.32 4.13
N ALA A 195 12.79 6.54 4.57
CA ALA A 195 14.01 7.27 4.19
C ALA A 195 15.30 6.49 4.53
N PRO A 196 16.34 6.53 3.69
CA PRO A 196 16.49 7.33 2.49
C PRO A 196 15.93 6.69 1.21
N ARG A 197 15.21 5.57 1.29
CA ARG A 197 14.67 4.86 0.12
C ARG A 197 13.67 5.74 -0.64
N PRO A 198 13.60 5.60 -2.00
CA PRO A 198 12.71 6.41 -2.82
C PRO A 198 11.23 6.18 -2.49
N GLN A 199 10.47 7.28 -2.38
CA GLN A 199 9.04 7.28 -2.11
C GLN A 199 8.29 8.20 -3.05
N LEU A 200 7.18 7.74 -3.62
CA LEU A 200 6.26 8.50 -4.46
C LEU A 200 4.89 8.57 -3.82
N VAL A 201 4.43 9.78 -3.56
CA VAL A 201 3.12 10.09 -2.96
C VAL A 201 2.23 10.74 -4.00
N CYS A 202 1.08 10.15 -4.30
CA CYS A 202 0.10 10.68 -5.25
C CYS A 202 -1.20 11.02 -4.52
N VAL A 203 -1.71 12.25 -4.64
CA VAL A 203 -2.94 12.69 -3.98
C VAL A 203 -3.78 13.61 -4.85
N GLY A 204 -5.11 13.56 -4.67
CA GLY A 204 -6.07 14.52 -5.16
C GLY A 204 -6.51 15.46 -4.03
N LEU A 205 -6.47 16.78 -4.22
CA LEU A 205 -6.81 17.73 -3.15
C LEU A 205 -8.32 17.89 -2.89
N LYS A 206 -9.17 17.30 -3.74
CA LYS A 206 -10.63 17.21 -3.52
C LYS A 206 -11.04 15.85 -2.91
N ASP A 207 -10.07 15.06 -2.48
CA ASP A 207 -10.30 13.78 -1.80
C ASP A 207 -10.75 14.03 -0.36
N ARG A 208 -11.96 13.59 -0.02
CA ARG A 208 -12.52 13.72 1.34
C ARG A 208 -11.86 12.78 2.35
N LEU A 209 -11.30 11.65 1.88
CA LEU A 209 -10.60 10.69 2.73
C LEU A 209 -9.19 11.16 3.14
N THR A 210 -8.62 12.05 2.34
CA THR A 210 -7.30 12.65 2.56
C THR A 210 -7.39 14.15 2.35
N ASP A 211 -8.19 14.84 3.17
CA ASP A 211 -8.46 16.26 2.98
C ASP A 211 -7.18 17.11 2.89
N LYS A 212 -7.27 18.20 2.16
CA LYS A 212 -6.12 19.06 1.84
C LYS A 212 -5.32 19.49 3.08
N LYS A 213 -6.00 19.83 4.19
CA LYS A 213 -5.34 20.32 5.42
C LYS A 213 -4.51 19.20 6.05
N SER A 214 -5.12 18.04 6.24
CA SER A 214 -4.47 16.86 6.83
C SER A 214 -3.32 16.35 5.95
N PHE A 215 -3.48 16.37 4.62
CA PHE A 215 -2.41 16.07 3.68
C PHE A 215 -1.23 17.04 3.79
N MET A 216 -1.49 18.36 3.87
CA MET A 216 -0.43 19.38 3.92
C MET A 216 0.40 19.29 5.20
N ILE A 217 -0.21 18.89 6.34
CA ILE A 217 0.51 18.61 7.59
C ILE A 217 1.50 17.46 7.38
N SER A 218 1.02 16.29 6.94
CA SER A 218 1.87 15.13 6.70
C SER A 218 2.93 15.37 5.63
N LYS A 219 2.58 16.08 4.55
CA LYS A 219 3.55 16.43 3.50
C LYS A 219 4.70 17.25 4.04
N ARG A 220 4.42 18.31 4.82
CA ARG A 220 5.45 19.19 5.40
C ARG A 220 6.41 18.38 6.28
N GLU A 221 5.88 17.63 7.24
CA GLU A 221 6.68 16.81 8.16
C GLU A 221 7.50 15.76 7.42
N LEU A 222 6.94 15.06 6.45
CA LEU A 222 7.68 14.07 5.66
C LEU A 222 8.81 14.69 4.83
N MET A 223 8.59 15.87 4.28
CA MET A 223 9.65 16.61 3.56
C MET A 223 10.77 17.04 4.50
N GLU A 224 10.46 17.46 5.73
CA GLU A 224 11.43 17.81 6.76
C GLU A 224 12.28 16.60 7.13
N ILE A 225 11.67 15.42 7.35
CA ILE A 225 12.38 14.17 7.63
C ILE A 225 13.36 13.81 6.49
N TYR A 226 12.91 13.81 5.24
CA TYR A 226 13.80 13.52 4.10
C TYR A 226 14.90 14.57 3.93
N SER A 227 14.62 15.82 4.26
CA SER A 227 15.61 16.90 4.19
C SER A 227 16.66 16.79 5.28
N SER A 228 16.29 16.50 6.53
CA SER A 228 17.21 16.34 7.65
C SER A 228 18.18 15.16 7.46
N LEU A 229 17.75 14.13 6.71
CA LEU A 229 18.58 12.98 6.31
C LEU A 229 19.37 13.19 5.02
N GLY A 230 19.38 14.41 4.45
CA GLY A 230 20.11 14.73 3.20
C GLY A 230 19.58 14.04 1.95
N CYS A 231 18.37 13.47 2.00
CA CYS A 231 17.84 12.65 0.91
C CYS A 231 16.53 13.20 0.29
N LYS A 232 16.31 14.51 0.35
CA LYS A 232 15.12 15.22 -0.17
C LYS A 232 14.77 14.85 -1.62
N LYS A 233 15.76 14.54 -2.47
CA LYS A 233 15.56 14.11 -3.86
C LYS A 233 14.84 12.76 -4.00
N ASN A 234 14.80 11.98 -2.95
CA ASN A 234 14.22 10.64 -2.92
C ASN A 234 12.71 10.64 -2.57
N ILE A 235 12.14 11.76 -2.13
CA ILE A 235 10.70 11.92 -1.95
C ILE A 235 10.09 12.75 -3.08
N LYS A 236 9.01 12.26 -3.68
CA LYS A 236 8.28 12.95 -4.74
C LYS A 236 6.78 12.98 -4.45
N PHE A 237 6.16 14.13 -4.67
CA PHE A 237 4.72 14.32 -4.55
C PHE A 237 4.10 14.64 -5.91
N ILE A 238 3.03 13.94 -6.27
CA ILE A 238 2.16 14.26 -7.40
C ILE A 238 0.83 14.73 -6.80
N ILE A 239 0.57 16.02 -6.94
CA ILE A 239 -0.60 16.68 -6.37
C ILE A 239 -1.53 17.09 -7.50
N GLU A 240 -2.77 16.66 -7.45
CA GLU A 240 -3.83 16.99 -8.39
C GLU A 240 -4.90 17.86 -7.72
N ASN A 241 -4.88 19.15 -8.03
CA ASN A 241 -5.74 20.14 -7.36
C ASN A 241 -7.25 19.87 -7.55
N ASN A 242 -7.63 19.31 -8.68
CA ASN A 242 -9.02 19.10 -9.09
C ASN A 242 -9.47 17.63 -9.05
N SER A 243 -8.66 16.72 -8.51
CA SER A 243 -9.01 15.31 -8.37
C SER A 243 -9.49 14.99 -6.96
N GLY A 244 -10.47 14.08 -6.87
CA GLY A 244 -10.88 13.42 -5.63
C GLY A 244 -10.14 12.10 -5.41
N HIS A 245 -10.84 11.12 -4.79
CA HIS A 245 -10.31 9.81 -4.44
C HIS A 245 -10.20 8.89 -5.68
N LYS A 246 -9.32 9.21 -6.59
CA LYS A 246 -9.07 8.45 -7.82
C LYS A 246 -7.67 8.69 -8.38
N GLU A 247 -7.17 7.71 -9.09
CA GLU A 247 -5.96 7.85 -9.89
C GLU A 247 -6.20 8.72 -11.12
N THR A 248 -5.22 9.56 -11.48
CA THR A 248 -5.23 10.38 -12.69
C THR A 248 -4.17 9.90 -13.68
N LEU A 249 -4.31 10.29 -14.96
CA LEU A 249 -3.29 10.00 -15.99
C LEU A 249 -1.91 10.53 -15.61
N LYS A 250 -1.84 11.69 -14.95
CA LYS A 250 -0.58 12.26 -14.48
C LYS A 250 0.05 11.41 -13.37
N MET A 251 -0.75 10.92 -12.42
CA MET A 251 -0.29 9.97 -11.39
C MET A 251 0.23 8.69 -12.06
N ARG A 252 -0.54 8.07 -12.97
CA ARG A 252 -0.16 6.86 -13.71
C ARG A 252 1.16 7.02 -14.47
N LYS A 253 1.31 8.09 -15.24
CA LYS A 253 2.56 8.42 -15.95
C LYS A 253 3.75 8.62 -14.99
N SER A 254 3.50 9.26 -13.86
CA SER A 254 4.53 9.49 -12.83
C SER A 254 4.96 8.20 -12.14
N ILE A 255 4.05 7.26 -11.91
CA ILE A 255 4.34 5.93 -11.36
C ILE A 255 5.24 5.15 -12.32
N ILE A 256 4.89 5.09 -13.60
CA ILE A 256 5.70 4.41 -14.62
C ILE A 256 7.11 5.03 -14.69
N SER A 257 7.19 6.36 -14.73
CA SER A 257 8.48 7.06 -14.72
C SER A 257 9.30 6.78 -13.46
N PHE A 258 8.66 6.70 -12.29
CA PHE A 258 9.33 6.43 -11.03
C PHE A 258 9.85 4.97 -10.93
N LEU A 259 9.10 4.02 -11.47
CA LEU A 259 9.51 2.62 -11.55
C LEU A 259 10.74 2.46 -12.45
N ASN A 260 10.78 3.17 -13.58
CA ASN A 260 11.87 3.08 -14.57
C ASN A 260 13.14 3.84 -14.16
N ARG A 261 13.14 4.64 -13.10
CA ARG A 261 14.36 5.30 -12.62
C ARG A 261 15.38 4.25 -12.16
N LYS A 262 16.56 4.26 -12.77
CA LYS A 262 17.75 3.60 -12.22
C LYS A 262 18.09 4.29 -10.88
N ASN A 263 18.31 3.52 -9.86
CA ASN A 263 18.81 4.02 -8.57
C ASN A 263 20.25 4.48 -8.73
#